data_e55deb7c3c684552a1dfbf49ba84401a
#
_entry.id   e55deb7c3c684552a1dfbf49ba84401a
#
_cell.length_a   1.000
_cell.length_b   1.000
_cell.length_c   1.000
_cell.angle_alpha   90.00
_cell.angle_beta   90.00
_cell.angle_gamma   90.00
#
_symmetry.space_group_name_H-M   'P 1'
#
loop_
_entity.id
_entity.type
_entity.pdbx_description
1 polymer ?
#
loop_
_entity_poly.entity_id
_entity_poly.type
_entity_poly.pdbx_seq_one_letter_code
_entity_poly.pdbx_strand_id
1 'polypeptide(L)'
;MQNLIFSLNATLPVFLGMVVGYALGQLGFLPPAFCKASDRLTFKVTLPLMLFLDMGSVDILHDFRPRFVLFCFAATLVGILTVWAGAKRFLKDKALVGELVQAGYRSSAAVLGVAFIQNIYGSAGMAPLMILGSVPLFNIFAVLILMLESPEQRGVPDPKQLLRGVATNPILLGIVFGTVYALLPFTLPQIATKTISSIASLTTPLSLLSIGASFEGTKAIKKLGPTLAAAFIKTVGLAAVFLPCAVALGFRNEELVALLIMLGSPTTPSAYVMSRNMGHEGVLTSSCIALTTLLSALTLTGWIFVLRSGGYL
;
A
#
# COMPACT_ATOMS: atom_id res chain seq x y z
N MET A 1 14.03 22.30 2.47
CA MET A 1 15.11 21.45 1.91
C MET A 1 15.23 20.11 2.63
N GLN A 2 15.28 20.07 3.97
CA GLN A 2 15.39 18.82 4.74
C GLN A 2 14.28 17.79 4.44
N ASN A 3 13.01 18.19 4.36
CA ASN A 3 11.90 17.30 4.04
C ASN A 3 12.00 16.68 2.64
N LEU A 4 12.50 17.42 1.66
CA LEU A 4 12.71 16.90 0.31
C LEU A 4 13.84 15.87 0.29
N ILE A 5 14.96 16.14 0.94
CA ILE A 5 16.09 15.21 1.06
C ILE A 5 15.62 13.92 1.76
N PHE A 6 14.86 14.06 2.84
CA PHE A 6 14.31 12.92 3.53
C PHE A 6 13.34 12.10 2.66
N SER A 7 12.41 12.79 1.97
CA SER A 7 11.48 12.12 1.06
C SER A 7 12.22 11.36 -0.06
N LEU A 8 13.28 11.95 -0.62
CA LEU A 8 14.13 11.31 -1.61
C LEU A 8 14.85 10.09 -1.02
N ASN A 9 15.43 10.21 0.18
CA ASN A 9 16.11 9.10 0.85
C ASN A 9 15.16 7.95 1.18
N ALA A 10 13.88 8.21 1.44
CA ALA A 10 12.89 7.20 1.71
C ALA A 10 12.34 6.53 0.43
N THR A 11 12.23 7.26 -0.68
CA THR A 11 11.57 6.77 -1.89
C THR A 11 12.54 6.30 -2.97
N LEU A 12 13.71 6.94 -3.09
CA LEU A 12 14.70 6.61 -4.10
C LEU A 12 15.23 5.15 -4.00
N PRO A 13 15.51 4.58 -2.81
CA PRO A 13 15.90 3.20 -2.68
C PRO A 13 14.84 2.21 -3.23
N VAL A 14 13.56 2.52 -3.07
CA VAL A 14 12.46 1.71 -3.62
C VAL A 14 12.51 1.73 -5.15
N PHE A 15 12.67 2.92 -5.75
CA PHE A 15 12.82 3.04 -7.20
C PHE A 15 14.08 2.36 -7.72
N LEU A 16 15.22 2.57 -7.06
CA LEU A 16 16.49 1.93 -7.44
C LEU A 16 16.41 0.39 -7.32
N GLY A 17 15.69 -0.14 -6.34
CA GLY A 17 15.41 -1.58 -6.25
C GLY A 17 14.73 -2.14 -7.49
N MET A 18 13.77 -1.39 -8.06
CA MET A 18 13.12 -1.77 -9.33
C MET A 18 14.10 -1.66 -10.53
N VAL A 19 14.94 -0.62 -10.55
CA VAL A 19 15.98 -0.47 -11.62
C VAL A 19 16.97 -1.63 -11.58
N VAL A 20 17.42 -2.02 -10.39
CA VAL A 20 18.29 -3.21 -10.20
C VAL A 20 17.57 -4.47 -10.67
N GLY A 21 16.29 -4.65 -10.30
CA GLY A 21 15.46 -5.76 -10.77
C GLY A 21 15.39 -5.82 -12.31
N TYR A 22 15.16 -4.68 -12.95
CA TYR A 22 15.14 -4.55 -14.41
C TYR A 22 16.50 -4.96 -15.03
N ALA A 23 17.59 -4.42 -14.51
CA ALA A 23 18.93 -4.76 -15.01
C ALA A 23 19.23 -6.27 -14.86
N LEU A 24 18.93 -6.84 -13.70
CA LEU A 24 19.12 -8.29 -13.45
C LEU A 24 18.21 -9.16 -14.33
N GLY A 25 16.99 -8.69 -14.64
CA GLY A 25 16.09 -9.34 -15.58
C GLY A 25 16.68 -9.35 -17.02
N GLN A 26 17.18 -8.19 -17.50
CA GLN A 26 17.81 -8.09 -18.81
C GLN A 26 19.11 -8.92 -18.93
N LEU A 27 19.87 -9.06 -17.84
CA LEU A 27 21.05 -9.89 -17.77
C LEU A 27 20.75 -11.40 -17.62
N GLY A 28 19.46 -11.78 -17.49
CA GLY A 28 19.06 -13.19 -17.37
C GLY A 28 19.19 -13.80 -15.97
N PHE A 29 19.62 -13.04 -14.95
CA PHE A 29 19.70 -13.53 -13.56
C PHE A 29 18.32 -13.74 -12.94
N LEU A 30 17.32 -12.97 -13.37
CA LEU A 30 15.94 -13.07 -12.88
C LEU A 30 14.99 -13.50 -14.02
N PRO A 31 14.98 -14.79 -14.39
CA PRO A 31 14.08 -15.28 -15.43
C PRO A 31 12.62 -15.21 -14.99
N PRO A 32 11.64 -15.23 -15.93
CA PRO A 32 10.21 -15.17 -15.61
C PRO A 32 9.74 -16.25 -14.61
N ALA A 33 10.36 -17.42 -14.62
CA ALA A 33 10.07 -18.50 -13.67
C ALA A 33 10.44 -18.10 -12.23
N PHE A 34 11.59 -17.43 -12.05
CA PHE A 34 12.00 -16.90 -10.74
C PHE A 34 11.00 -15.83 -10.26
N CYS A 35 10.65 -14.87 -11.11
CA CYS A 35 9.69 -13.81 -10.75
C CYS A 35 8.37 -14.41 -10.31
N LYS A 36 7.83 -15.39 -11.04
CA LYS A 36 6.60 -16.09 -10.68
C LYS A 36 6.71 -16.83 -9.33
N ALA A 37 7.83 -17.50 -9.08
CA ALA A 37 8.06 -18.20 -7.81
C ALA A 37 8.20 -17.19 -6.64
N SER A 38 8.95 -16.11 -6.87
CA SER A 38 9.13 -15.00 -5.91
C SER A 38 7.80 -14.34 -5.56
N ASP A 39 6.97 -13.97 -6.55
CA ASP A 39 5.64 -13.39 -6.34
C ASP A 39 4.75 -14.33 -5.52
N ARG A 40 4.78 -15.64 -5.81
CA ARG A 40 4.02 -16.63 -5.06
C ARG A 40 4.51 -16.80 -3.62
N LEU A 41 5.83 -16.80 -3.38
CA LEU A 41 6.41 -16.84 -2.05
C LEU A 41 6.03 -15.59 -1.26
N THR A 42 6.14 -14.44 -1.90
CA THR A 42 5.78 -13.15 -1.29
C THR A 42 4.30 -13.12 -0.92
N PHE A 43 3.41 -13.53 -1.81
CA PHE A 43 1.97 -13.53 -1.56
C PHE A 43 1.56 -14.51 -0.45
N LYS A 44 2.17 -15.71 -0.41
CA LYS A 44 1.73 -16.77 0.49
C LYS A 44 2.42 -16.79 1.84
N VAL A 45 3.62 -16.21 1.95
CA VAL A 45 4.46 -16.34 3.15
C VAL A 45 4.93 -14.97 3.66
N THR A 46 5.76 -14.25 2.90
CA THR A 46 6.46 -13.10 3.47
C THR A 46 5.53 -11.92 3.73
N LEU A 47 4.58 -11.62 2.84
CA LEU A 47 3.60 -10.55 3.02
C LEU A 47 2.60 -10.83 4.16
N PRO A 48 2.02 -12.03 4.32
CA PRO A 48 1.25 -12.37 5.51
C PRO A 48 2.02 -12.20 6.82
N LEU A 49 3.28 -12.62 6.88
CA LEU A 49 4.12 -12.45 8.05
C LEU A 49 4.44 -10.97 8.34
N MET A 50 4.67 -10.17 7.29
CA MET A 50 4.87 -8.73 7.43
C MET A 50 3.63 -8.07 8.05
N LEU A 51 2.44 -8.38 7.51
CA LEU A 51 1.19 -7.83 8.02
C LEU A 51 0.83 -8.33 9.41
N PHE A 52 1.20 -9.57 9.75
CA PHE A 52 1.10 -10.07 11.12
C PHE A 52 1.92 -9.22 12.08
N LEU A 53 3.17 -8.89 11.75
CA LEU A 53 4.02 -8.03 12.58
C LEU A 53 3.49 -6.59 12.64
N ASP A 54 3.07 -6.03 11.51
CA ASP A 54 2.52 -4.66 11.44
C ASP A 54 1.31 -4.51 12.37
N MET A 55 0.37 -5.46 12.32
CA MET A 55 -0.81 -5.44 13.19
C MET A 55 -0.47 -5.78 14.65
N GLY A 56 0.45 -6.72 14.87
CA GLY A 56 0.88 -7.15 16.20
C GLY A 56 1.70 -6.11 16.96
N SER A 57 2.22 -5.10 16.28
CA SER A 57 2.99 -4.01 16.90
C SER A 57 2.14 -2.84 17.41
N VAL A 58 0.84 -2.85 17.13
CA VAL A 58 -0.07 -1.76 17.54
C VAL A 58 -0.49 -1.93 18.99
N ASP A 59 -0.18 -0.96 19.85
CA ASP A 59 -0.71 -0.92 21.22
C ASP A 59 -2.16 -0.38 21.19
N ILE A 60 -3.11 -1.32 21.02
CA ILE A 60 -4.53 -0.99 20.91
C ILE A 60 -5.11 -0.56 22.27
N LEU A 61 -4.51 -0.98 23.39
CA LEU A 61 -5.11 -0.82 24.71
C LEU A 61 -4.73 0.51 25.39
N HIS A 62 -3.53 1.03 25.14
CA HIS A 62 -3.00 2.17 25.89
C HIS A 62 -3.06 3.50 25.13
N ASP A 63 -2.87 3.51 23.81
CA ASP A 63 -2.78 4.74 23.01
C ASP A 63 -3.97 4.96 22.06
N PHE A 64 -5.08 4.23 22.27
CA PHE A 64 -6.23 4.27 21.36
C PHE A 64 -6.91 5.64 21.32
N ARG A 65 -6.92 6.27 20.12
CA ARG A 65 -7.63 7.52 19.84
C ARG A 65 -8.79 7.25 18.87
N PRO A 66 -10.01 6.98 19.39
CA PRO A 66 -11.12 6.50 18.55
C PRO A 66 -11.48 7.46 17.42
N ARG A 67 -11.44 8.77 17.67
CA ARG A 67 -11.75 9.80 16.67
C ARG A 67 -10.79 9.74 15.47
N PHE A 68 -9.49 9.58 15.72
CA PHE A 68 -8.47 9.50 14.68
C PHE A 68 -8.58 8.18 13.89
N VAL A 69 -8.70 7.06 14.58
CA VAL A 69 -8.85 5.74 13.95
C VAL A 69 -10.12 5.68 13.09
N LEU A 70 -11.24 6.22 13.61
CA LEU A 70 -12.50 6.29 12.87
C LEU A 70 -12.38 7.17 11.61
N PHE A 71 -11.67 8.29 11.69
CA PHE A 71 -11.41 9.12 10.52
C PHE A 71 -10.54 8.38 9.49
N CYS A 72 -9.45 7.71 9.92
CA CYS A 72 -8.63 6.89 9.04
C CYS A 72 -9.46 5.81 8.33
N PHE A 73 -10.31 5.12 9.08
CA PHE A 73 -11.22 4.10 8.57
C PHE A 73 -12.22 4.68 7.56
N ALA A 74 -12.90 5.77 7.91
CA ALA A 74 -13.91 6.41 7.06
C ALA A 74 -13.29 6.99 5.78
N ALA A 75 -12.18 7.71 5.89
CA ALA A 75 -11.47 8.28 4.73
C ALA A 75 -10.95 7.19 3.80
N THR A 76 -10.44 6.09 4.35
CA THR A 76 -9.99 4.94 3.57
C THR A 76 -11.17 4.26 2.86
N LEU A 77 -12.25 3.97 3.57
CA LEU A 77 -13.43 3.31 3.00
C LEU A 77 -14.07 4.15 1.89
N VAL A 78 -14.34 5.43 2.16
CA VAL A 78 -14.91 6.35 1.18
C VAL A 78 -13.96 6.53 -0.01
N GLY A 79 -12.65 6.67 0.23
CA GLY A 79 -11.64 6.77 -0.82
C GLY A 79 -11.65 5.53 -1.73
N ILE A 80 -11.68 4.32 -1.16
CA ILE A 80 -11.74 3.07 -1.94
C ILE A 80 -13.02 3.03 -2.78
N LEU A 81 -14.18 3.27 -2.17
CA LEU A 81 -15.47 3.18 -2.87
C LEU A 81 -15.60 4.21 -3.98
N THR A 82 -15.13 5.45 -3.77
CA THR A 82 -15.17 6.50 -4.78
C THR A 82 -14.23 6.21 -5.94
N VAL A 83 -13.00 5.74 -5.67
CA VAL A 83 -12.06 5.33 -6.72
C VAL A 83 -12.60 4.14 -7.51
N TRP A 84 -13.22 3.16 -6.84
CA TRP A 84 -13.81 2.00 -7.49
C TRP A 84 -15.01 2.38 -8.37
N ALA A 85 -15.94 3.17 -7.84
CA ALA A 85 -17.09 3.66 -8.61
C ALA A 85 -16.63 4.49 -9.82
N GLY A 86 -15.66 5.38 -9.64
CA GLY A 86 -15.05 6.17 -10.71
C GLY A 86 -14.38 5.30 -11.78
N ALA A 87 -13.58 4.31 -11.37
CA ALA A 87 -12.95 3.39 -12.31
C ALA A 87 -13.98 2.58 -13.11
N LYS A 88 -15.01 2.06 -12.46
CA LYS A 88 -16.11 1.34 -13.15
C LYS A 88 -16.85 2.23 -14.14
N ARG A 89 -17.02 3.52 -13.84
CA ARG A 89 -17.80 4.45 -14.68
C ARG A 89 -17.00 4.98 -15.86
N PHE A 90 -15.71 5.33 -15.65
CA PHE A 90 -14.94 6.10 -16.62
C PHE A 90 -13.88 5.30 -17.36
N LEU A 91 -13.39 4.16 -16.80
CA LEU A 91 -12.38 3.36 -17.47
C LEU A 91 -12.99 2.56 -18.62
N LYS A 92 -12.43 2.73 -19.83
CA LYS A 92 -12.90 2.02 -21.04
C LYS A 92 -12.57 0.53 -20.97
N ASP A 93 -11.34 0.19 -20.60
CA ASP A 93 -10.88 -1.19 -20.44
C ASP A 93 -11.21 -1.69 -19.03
N LYS A 94 -12.27 -2.50 -18.93
CA LYS A 94 -12.75 -3.03 -17.65
C LYS A 94 -11.79 -4.04 -17.00
N ALA A 95 -10.92 -4.66 -17.77
CA ALA A 95 -9.90 -5.58 -17.24
C ALA A 95 -8.88 -4.86 -16.34
N LEU A 96 -8.72 -3.55 -16.51
CA LEU A 96 -7.81 -2.72 -15.71
C LEU A 96 -8.44 -2.16 -14.42
N VAL A 97 -9.74 -2.34 -14.20
CA VAL A 97 -10.44 -1.74 -13.04
C VAL A 97 -9.81 -2.19 -11.74
N GLY A 98 -9.60 -3.50 -11.54
CA GLY A 98 -9.00 -4.03 -10.33
C GLY A 98 -7.62 -3.43 -10.02
N GLU A 99 -6.74 -3.41 -11.03
CA GLU A 99 -5.39 -2.84 -10.89
C GLU A 99 -5.42 -1.33 -10.63
N LEU A 100 -6.23 -0.57 -11.38
CA LEU A 100 -6.34 0.88 -11.23
C LEU A 100 -6.83 1.26 -9.84
N VAL A 101 -7.89 0.60 -9.37
CA VAL A 101 -8.49 0.89 -8.06
C VAL A 101 -7.47 0.62 -6.96
N GLN A 102 -6.87 -0.57 -6.95
CA GLN A 102 -5.87 -0.94 -5.95
C GLN A 102 -4.66 0.00 -5.98
N ALA A 103 -4.14 0.33 -7.17
CA ALA A 103 -3.01 1.25 -7.31
C ALA A 103 -3.36 2.68 -6.86
N GLY A 104 -4.60 3.11 -7.09
CA GLY A 104 -5.06 4.47 -6.78
C GLY A 104 -5.35 4.74 -5.31
N TYR A 105 -5.70 3.72 -4.50
CA TYR A 105 -5.95 3.96 -3.07
C TYR A 105 -4.86 3.42 -2.14
N ARG A 106 -4.18 2.34 -2.51
CA ARG A 106 -3.32 1.59 -1.60
C ARG A 106 -1.99 2.29 -1.33
N SER A 107 -1.76 2.65 -0.09
CA SER A 107 -0.57 3.38 0.37
C SER A 107 0.50 2.46 0.95
N SER A 108 1.75 2.91 0.87
CA SER A 108 2.89 2.35 1.62
C SER A 108 2.92 2.88 3.08
N ALA A 109 1.75 2.85 3.75
CA ALA A 109 1.54 3.50 5.04
C ALA A 109 2.39 2.89 6.16
N ALA A 110 2.50 1.55 6.22
CA ALA A 110 3.26 0.87 7.26
C ALA A 110 4.77 1.14 7.13
N VAL A 111 5.33 1.03 5.92
CA VAL A 111 6.78 1.16 5.71
C VAL A 111 7.23 2.62 5.74
N LEU A 112 6.59 3.48 4.93
CA LEU A 112 6.96 4.89 4.85
C LEU A 112 6.38 5.72 5.99
N GLY A 113 5.19 5.34 6.52
CA GLY A 113 4.51 6.11 7.54
C GLY A 113 5.30 6.20 8.83
N VAL A 114 5.72 5.06 9.36
CA VAL A 114 6.52 5.03 10.59
C VAL A 114 7.83 5.80 10.42
N ALA A 115 8.57 5.55 9.32
CA ALA A 115 9.84 6.21 9.06
C ALA A 115 9.69 7.73 8.90
N PHE A 116 8.62 8.17 8.21
CA PHE A 116 8.37 9.60 7.96
C PHE A 116 8.01 10.34 9.26
N ILE A 117 7.13 9.75 10.08
CA ILE A 117 6.71 10.34 11.35
C ILE A 117 7.88 10.36 12.34
N GLN A 118 8.65 9.28 12.43
CA GLN A 118 9.86 9.23 13.26
C GLN A 118 10.90 10.29 12.87
N ASN A 119 11.07 10.55 11.57
CA ASN A 119 12.02 11.57 11.12
C ASN A 119 11.59 12.98 11.51
N ILE A 120 10.29 13.29 11.49
CA ILE A 120 9.77 14.63 11.79
C ILE A 120 9.63 14.86 13.30
N TYR A 121 9.17 13.84 14.04
CA TYR A 121 8.76 13.96 15.44
C TYR A 121 9.63 13.17 16.44
N GLY A 122 10.57 12.34 15.95
CA GLY A 122 11.47 11.55 16.80
C GLY A 122 10.84 10.27 17.37
N SER A 123 9.56 10.00 17.12
CA SER A 123 8.82 8.81 17.58
C SER A 123 7.91 8.26 16.49
N ALA A 124 7.43 7.02 16.66
CA ALA A 124 6.44 6.43 15.73
C ALA A 124 5.05 7.09 15.83
N GLY A 125 4.76 7.73 16.94
CA GLY A 125 3.60 8.57 17.22
C GLY A 125 2.27 8.00 16.74
N MET A 126 1.60 8.73 15.83
CA MET A 126 0.29 8.36 15.31
C MET A 126 0.32 7.27 14.21
N ALA A 127 1.51 6.80 13.77
CA ALA A 127 1.61 5.80 12.71
C ALA A 127 0.91 4.47 13.04
N PRO A 128 1.04 3.88 14.24
CA PRO A 128 0.36 2.63 14.58
C PRO A 128 -1.17 2.74 14.50
N LEU A 129 -1.74 3.83 14.97
CA LEU A 129 -3.19 4.06 14.91
C LEU A 129 -3.69 4.30 13.48
N MET A 130 -2.90 4.98 12.65
CA MET A 130 -3.17 5.12 11.22
C MET A 130 -3.17 3.75 10.53
N ILE A 131 -2.19 2.89 10.84
CA ILE A 131 -2.08 1.52 10.32
C ILE A 131 -3.31 0.72 10.71
N LEU A 132 -3.71 0.75 11.99
CA LEU A 132 -4.91 0.08 12.49
C LEU A 132 -6.18 0.51 11.74
N GLY A 133 -6.35 1.82 11.50
CA GLY A 133 -7.53 2.38 10.83
C GLY A 133 -7.58 2.16 9.33
N SER A 134 -6.44 1.90 8.65
CA SER A 134 -6.39 1.87 7.19
C SER A 134 -5.94 0.54 6.59
N VAL A 135 -4.90 -0.09 7.13
CA VAL A 135 -4.27 -1.26 6.50
C VAL A 135 -5.17 -2.49 6.42
N PRO A 136 -6.02 -2.81 7.40
CA PRO A 136 -7.01 -3.88 7.26
C PRO A 136 -7.94 -3.65 6.06
N LEU A 137 -8.47 -2.42 5.90
CA LEU A 137 -9.31 -2.07 4.76
C LEU A 137 -8.57 -2.16 3.43
N PHE A 138 -7.33 -1.65 3.36
CA PHE A 138 -6.51 -1.76 2.15
C PHE A 138 -6.39 -3.20 1.66
N ASN A 139 -6.22 -4.15 2.56
CA ASN A 139 -6.03 -5.55 2.20
C ASN A 139 -7.35 -6.29 1.94
N ILE A 140 -8.39 -6.07 2.76
CA ILE A 140 -9.71 -6.66 2.56
C ILE A 140 -10.27 -6.23 1.19
N PHE A 141 -10.27 -4.92 0.92
CA PHE A 141 -10.77 -4.41 -0.36
C PHE A 141 -9.88 -4.76 -1.54
N ALA A 142 -8.56 -4.88 -1.36
CA ALA A 142 -7.69 -5.37 -2.43
C ALA A 142 -8.08 -6.79 -2.86
N VAL A 143 -8.29 -7.70 -1.89
CA VAL A 143 -8.73 -9.07 -2.19
C VAL A 143 -10.10 -9.06 -2.86
N LEU A 144 -11.07 -8.34 -2.29
CA LEU A 144 -12.42 -8.27 -2.82
C LEU A 144 -12.46 -7.70 -4.25
N ILE A 145 -11.79 -6.57 -4.47
CA ILE A 145 -11.80 -5.88 -5.77
C ILE A 145 -11.07 -6.70 -6.82
N LEU A 146 -9.89 -7.24 -6.51
CA LEU A 146 -9.16 -8.08 -7.46
C LEU A 146 -9.90 -9.37 -7.81
N MET A 147 -10.66 -9.94 -6.87
CA MET A 147 -11.54 -11.08 -7.17
C MET A 147 -12.75 -10.69 -8.04
N LEU A 148 -13.43 -9.59 -7.69
CA LEU A 148 -14.65 -9.15 -8.38
C LEU A 148 -14.37 -8.58 -9.78
N GLU A 149 -13.24 -7.94 -9.98
CA GLU A 149 -12.82 -7.32 -11.25
C GLU A 149 -11.76 -8.17 -11.98
N SER A 150 -11.65 -9.47 -11.66
CA SER A 150 -10.70 -10.36 -12.34
C SER A 150 -11.04 -10.51 -13.82
N PRO A 151 -10.08 -10.36 -14.75
CA PRO A 151 -10.29 -10.52 -16.18
C PRO A 151 -10.79 -11.93 -16.59
N GLU A 152 -10.48 -12.93 -15.77
CA GLU A 152 -10.90 -14.32 -16.00
C GLU A 152 -12.34 -14.61 -15.53
N GLN A 153 -12.90 -13.70 -14.73
CA GLN A 153 -14.22 -13.87 -14.13
C GLN A 153 -15.33 -13.60 -15.16
N ARG A 154 -16.02 -14.68 -15.58
CA ARG A 154 -17.22 -14.56 -16.40
C ARG A 154 -18.47 -14.59 -15.52
N GLY A 155 -19.05 -13.42 -15.24
CA GLY A 155 -20.28 -13.28 -14.45
C GLY A 155 -20.06 -12.87 -12.99
N VAL A 156 -21.16 -12.80 -12.24
CA VAL A 156 -21.12 -12.46 -10.80
C VAL A 156 -20.59 -13.65 -10.02
N PRO A 157 -19.54 -13.50 -9.20
CA PRO A 157 -19.00 -14.60 -8.42
C PRO A 157 -20.06 -15.17 -7.45
N ASP A 158 -20.08 -16.48 -7.28
CA ASP A 158 -20.88 -17.10 -6.21
C ASP A 158 -20.44 -16.52 -4.86
N PRO A 159 -21.37 -15.97 -4.05
CA PRO A 159 -21.06 -15.43 -2.72
C PRO A 159 -20.29 -16.39 -1.82
N LYS A 160 -20.53 -17.71 -1.94
CA LYS A 160 -19.81 -18.73 -1.19
C LYS A 160 -18.33 -18.83 -1.64
N GLN A 161 -18.07 -18.75 -2.95
CA GLN A 161 -16.70 -18.74 -3.47
C GLN A 161 -15.97 -17.48 -3.05
N LEU A 162 -16.65 -16.32 -3.09
CA LEU A 162 -16.09 -15.04 -2.65
C LEU A 162 -15.73 -15.10 -1.15
N LEU A 163 -16.66 -15.54 -0.31
CA LEU A 163 -16.44 -15.68 1.13
C LEU A 163 -15.29 -16.65 1.44
N ARG A 164 -15.27 -17.80 0.77
CA ARG A 164 -14.18 -18.77 0.90
C ARG A 164 -12.84 -18.17 0.47
N GLY A 165 -12.80 -17.47 -0.67
CA GLY A 165 -11.59 -16.81 -1.17
C GLY A 165 -11.05 -15.78 -0.19
N VAL A 166 -11.92 -14.99 0.43
CA VAL A 166 -11.58 -14.03 1.50
C VAL A 166 -11.09 -14.78 2.75
N ALA A 167 -11.84 -15.74 3.25
CA ALA A 167 -11.54 -16.44 4.49
C ALA A 167 -10.26 -17.31 4.42
N THR A 168 -9.87 -17.79 3.24
CA THR A 168 -8.65 -18.59 3.04
C THR A 168 -7.47 -17.77 2.49
N ASN A 169 -7.64 -16.44 2.31
CA ASN A 169 -6.58 -15.60 1.79
C ASN A 169 -5.46 -15.45 2.83
N PRO A 170 -4.21 -15.83 2.50
CA PRO A 170 -3.11 -15.80 3.46
C PRO A 170 -2.81 -14.40 4.01
N ILE A 171 -3.05 -13.36 3.20
CA ILE A 171 -2.85 -11.96 3.59
C ILE A 171 -3.84 -11.56 4.69
N LEU A 172 -5.12 -11.90 4.51
CA LEU A 172 -6.16 -11.61 5.50
C LEU A 172 -5.98 -12.43 6.77
N LEU A 173 -5.54 -13.68 6.65
CA LEU A 173 -5.18 -14.49 7.81
C LEU A 173 -4.01 -13.85 8.61
N GLY A 174 -2.98 -13.33 7.92
CA GLY A 174 -1.89 -12.59 8.56
C GLY A 174 -2.37 -11.41 9.38
N ILE A 175 -3.29 -10.60 8.82
CA ILE A 175 -3.90 -9.46 9.52
C ILE A 175 -4.70 -9.91 10.73
N VAL A 176 -5.57 -10.91 10.57
CA VAL A 176 -6.41 -11.43 11.67
C VAL A 176 -5.55 -11.96 12.81
N PHE A 177 -4.57 -12.81 12.51
CA PHE A 177 -3.68 -13.36 13.53
C PHE A 177 -2.82 -12.27 14.19
N GLY A 178 -2.34 -11.27 13.44
CA GLY A 178 -1.60 -10.14 13.99
C GLY A 178 -2.46 -9.28 14.93
N THR A 179 -3.71 -8.99 14.53
CA THR A 179 -4.65 -8.23 15.37
C THR A 179 -5.03 -9.01 16.63
N VAL A 180 -5.28 -10.31 16.51
CA VAL A 180 -5.54 -11.18 17.69
C VAL A 180 -4.33 -11.18 18.61
N TYR A 181 -3.12 -11.32 18.06
CA TYR A 181 -1.87 -11.28 18.84
C TYR A 181 -1.71 -9.95 19.60
N ALA A 182 -2.01 -8.81 18.97
CA ALA A 182 -1.94 -7.50 19.61
C ALA A 182 -2.90 -7.34 20.81
N LEU A 183 -3.96 -8.14 20.88
CA LEU A 183 -4.95 -8.13 21.98
C LEU A 183 -4.60 -9.12 23.11
N LEU A 184 -3.63 -10.00 22.88
CA LEU A 184 -3.24 -11.02 23.88
C LEU A 184 -2.19 -10.49 24.85
N PRO A 185 -2.27 -10.83 26.13
CA PRO A 185 -1.34 -10.33 27.16
C PRO A 185 -0.03 -11.12 27.21
N PHE A 186 0.46 -11.59 26.06
CA PHE A 186 1.74 -12.28 26.00
C PHE A 186 2.58 -11.78 24.82
N THR A 187 3.89 -11.83 24.94
CA THR A 187 4.84 -11.50 23.88
C THR A 187 5.50 -12.77 23.33
N LEU A 188 5.64 -12.82 22.02
CA LEU A 188 6.37 -13.90 21.36
C LEU A 188 7.83 -13.95 21.86
N PRO A 189 8.42 -15.16 22.01
CA PRO A 189 9.84 -15.28 22.29
C PRO A 189 10.69 -14.52 21.24
N GLN A 190 11.78 -13.91 21.69
CA GLN A 190 12.65 -13.10 20.82
C GLN A 190 13.14 -13.86 19.58
N ILE A 191 13.40 -15.17 19.72
CA ILE A 191 13.81 -16.04 18.62
C ILE A 191 12.70 -16.09 17.56
N ALA A 192 11.45 -16.30 17.96
CA ALA A 192 10.31 -16.36 17.05
C ALA A 192 10.11 -15.02 16.34
N THR A 193 10.10 -13.91 17.09
CA THR A 193 9.94 -12.56 16.52
C THR A 193 11.05 -12.23 15.52
N LYS A 194 12.31 -12.51 15.84
CA LYS A 194 13.44 -12.31 14.92
C LYS A 194 13.34 -13.17 13.66
N THR A 195 12.92 -14.42 13.79
CA THR A 195 12.75 -15.34 12.65
C THR A 195 11.64 -14.84 11.73
N ILE A 196 10.48 -14.51 12.30
CA ILE A 196 9.35 -13.96 11.52
C ILE A 196 9.77 -12.66 10.83
N SER A 197 10.42 -11.74 11.54
CA SER A 197 10.89 -10.46 11.01
C SER A 197 11.90 -10.65 9.86
N SER A 198 12.83 -11.59 9.97
CA SER A 198 13.80 -11.89 8.92
C SER A 198 13.13 -12.38 7.63
N ILE A 199 12.10 -13.24 7.75
CA ILE A 199 11.34 -13.72 6.60
C ILE A 199 10.45 -12.61 6.03
N ALA A 200 9.76 -11.85 6.87
CA ALA A 200 8.88 -10.75 6.50
C ALA A 200 9.65 -9.63 5.76
N SER A 201 10.90 -9.37 6.15
CA SER A 201 11.75 -8.35 5.52
C SER A 201 12.07 -8.62 4.05
N LEU A 202 11.94 -9.85 3.58
CA LEU A 202 12.10 -10.21 2.16
C LEU A 202 10.96 -9.69 1.28
N THR A 203 9.82 -9.32 1.86
CA THR A 203 8.62 -8.91 1.10
C THR A 203 8.91 -7.77 0.12
N THR A 204 9.46 -6.67 0.61
CA THR A 204 9.73 -5.50 -0.23
C THR A 204 10.86 -5.74 -1.24
N PRO A 205 12.04 -6.24 -0.87
CA PRO A 205 13.10 -6.51 -1.83
C PRO A 205 12.69 -7.47 -2.96
N LEU A 206 12.06 -8.59 -2.62
CA LEU A 206 11.61 -9.56 -3.63
C LEU A 206 10.54 -8.96 -4.56
N SER A 207 9.61 -8.19 -4.01
CA SER A 207 8.59 -7.50 -4.82
C SER A 207 9.22 -6.51 -5.80
N LEU A 208 10.17 -5.68 -5.34
CA LEU A 208 10.83 -4.68 -6.18
C LEU A 208 11.65 -5.30 -7.30
N LEU A 209 12.39 -6.36 -6.99
CA LEU A 209 13.16 -7.11 -7.99
C LEU A 209 12.22 -7.74 -9.03
N SER A 210 11.11 -8.35 -8.59
CA SER A 210 10.12 -8.96 -9.50
C SER A 210 9.42 -7.91 -10.37
N ILE A 211 9.03 -6.76 -9.80
CA ILE A 211 8.46 -5.62 -10.54
C ILE A 211 9.41 -5.16 -11.63
N GLY A 212 10.67 -4.93 -11.27
CA GLY A 212 11.69 -4.48 -12.21
C GLY A 212 11.96 -5.48 -13.32
N ALA A 213 12.22 -6.75 -12.97
CA ALA A 213 12.52 -7.82 -13.92
C ALA A 213 11.35 -8.13 -14.86
N SER A 214 10.12 -7.94 -14.40
CA SER A 214 8.90 -8.16 -15.20
C SER A 214 8.41 -6.89 -15.91
N PHE A 215 9.16 -5.78 -15.88
CA PHE A 215 8.73 -4.53 -16.49
C PHE A 215 8.80 -4.57 -18.01
N GLU A 216 7.66 -4.35 -18.66
CA GLU A 216 7.50 -4.30 -20.11
C GLU A 216 7.13 -2.87 -20.56
N GLY A 217 8.12 -2.08 -20.97
CA GLY A 217 7.93 -0.67 -21.33
C GLY A 217 6.88 -0.43 -22.42
N THR A 218 6.80 -1.31 -23.42
CA THR A 218 5.80 -1.23 -24.51
C THR A 218 4.35 -1.38 -24.00
N LYS A 219 4.13 -2.29 -23.06
CA LYS A 219 2.82 -2.47 -22.39
C LYS A 219 2.51 -1.31 -21.45
N ALA A 220 3.53 -0.81 -20.73
CA ALA A 220 3.40 0.33 -19.82
C ALA A 220 2.94 1.59 -20.57
N ILE A 221 3.51 1.88 -21.73
CA ILE A 221 3.14 3.02 -22.59
C ILE A 221 1.67 2.92 -23.05
N LYS A 222 1.19 1.72 -23.43
CA LYS A 222 -0.20 1.51 -23.83
C LYS A 222 -1.18 1.77 -22.68
N LYS A 223 -0.77 1.62 -21.43
CA LYS A 223 -1.58 1.83 -20.22
C LYS A 223 -1.26 3.16 -19.51
N LEU A 224 -0.52 4.08 -20.18
CA LEU A 224 -0.04 5.32 -19.57
C LEU A 224 -1.19 6.19 -19.02
N GLY A 225 -2.28 6.36 -19.76
CA GLY A 225 -3.42 7.15 -19.31
C GLY A 225 -4.03 6.68 -17.99
N PRO A 226 -4.46 5.40 -17.89
CA PRO A 226 -4.90 4.83 -16.61
C PRO A 226 -3.85 4.88 -15.50
N THR A 227 -2.56 4.69 -15.83
CA THR A 227 -1.46 4.78 -14.86
C THR A 227 -1.33 6.20 -14.29
N LEU A 228 -1.36 7.22 -15.13
CA LEU A 228 -1.32 8.63 -14.72
C LEU A 228 -2.53 8.99 -13.85
N ALA A 229 -3.72 8.51 -14.23
CA ALA A 229 -4.94 8.73 -13.43
C ALA A 229 -4.80 8.09 -12.04
N ALA A 230 -4.36 6.83 -11.93
CA ALA A 230 -4.14 6.17 -10.66
C ALA A 230 -3.06 6.89 -9.82
N ALA A 231 -1.95 7.30 -10.44
CA ALA A 231 -0.87 8.01 -9.77
C ALA A 231 -1.33 9.38 -9.25
N PHE A 232 -2.11 10.14 -10.04
CA PHE A 232 -2.68 11.42 -9.61
C PHE A 232 -3.66 11.23 -8.44
N ILE A 233 -4.59 10.27 -8.55
CA ILE A 233 -5.53 9.95 -7.47
C ILE A 233 -4.75 9.64 -6.19
N LYS A 234 -3.69 8.83 -6.29
CA LYS A 234 -2.91 8.36 -5.15
C LYS A 234 -2.07 9.44 -4.50
N THR A 235 -1.36 10.26 -5.27
CA THR A 235 -0.39 11.22 -4.70
C THR A 235 -0.99 12.59 -4.42
N VAL A 236 -2.09 12.94 -5.08
CA VAL A 236 -2.73 14.25 -4.97
C VAL A 236 -4.21 14.15 -4.62
N GLY A 237 -4.99 13.35 -5.36
CA GLY A 237 -6.45 13.37 -5.31
C GLY A 237 -7.02 13.05 -3.93
N LEU A 238 -6.62 11.94 -3.32
CA LEU A 238 -7.12 11.55 -2.00
C LEU A 238 -6.71 12.56 -0.91
N ALA A 239 -5.46 13.04 -0.94
CA ALA A 239 -4.99 14.03 0.00
C ALA A 239 -5.75 15.35 -0.15
N ALA A 240 -6.00 15.81 -1.39
CA ALA A 240 -6.73 17.05 -1.67
C ALA A 240 -8.18 17.03 -1.17
N VAL A 241 -8.82 15.86 -1.13
CA VAL A 241 -10.19 15.73 -0.62
C VAL A 241 -10.21 15.58 0.89
N PHE A 242 -9.41 14.69 1.45
CA PHE A 242 -9.55 14.31 2.87
C PHE A 242 -8.73 15.16 3.84
N LEU A 243 -7.62 15.80 3.44
CA LEU A 243 -6.88 16.68 4.35
C LEU A 243 -7.65 17.94 4.74
N PRO A 244 -8.36 18.66 3.83
CA PRO A 244 -9.23 19.76 4.25
C PRO A 244 -10.31 19.33 5.23
N CYS A 245 -10.92 18.14 5.02
CA CYS A 245 -11.88 17.57 5.95
C CYS A 245 -11.24 17.29 7.33
N ALA A 246 -10.03 16.76 7.34
CA ALA A 246 -9.28 16.52 8.58
C ALA A 246 -8.99 17.82 9.32
N VAL A 247 -8.53 18.86 8.61
CA VAL A 247 -8.29 20.21 9.17
C VAL A 247 -9.58 20.79 9.76
N ALA A 248 -10.70 20.69 9.05
CA ALA A 248 -12.02 21.16 9.53
C ALA A 248 -12.50 20.42 10.78
N LEU A 249 -12.16 19.14 10.90
CA LEU A 249 -12.42 18.34 12.08
C LEU A 249 -11.44 18.61 13.25
N GLY A 250 -10.45 19.47 13.07
CA GLY A 250 -9.53 19.88 14.13
C GLY A 250 -8.31 19.00 14.32
N PHE A 251 -8.01 18.08 13.39
CA PHE A 251 -6.74 17.36 13.40
C PHE A 251 -5.58 18.30 13.09
N ARG A 252 -4.44 18.14 13.79
CA ARG A 252 -3.25 19.01 13.69
C ARG A 252 -1.96 18.22 13.82
N ASN A 253 -0.86 18.85 13.47
CA ASN A 253 0.49 18.34 13.68
C ASN A 253 0.66 16.88 13.22
N GLU A 254 1.07 16.03 14.13
CA GLU A 254 1.37 14.61 13.87
C GLU A 254 0.20 13.84 13.26
N GLU A 255 -1.03 14.12 13.70
CA GLU A 255 -2.24 13.49 13.14
C GLU A 255 -2.38 13.81 11.64
N LEU A 256 -2.16 15.07 11.23
CA LEU A 256 -2.22 15.47 9.83
C LEU A 256 -1.09 14.87 9.00
N VAL A 257 0.12 14.76 9.56
CA VAL A 257 1.23 14.10 8.86
C VAL A 257 0.92 12.61 8.66
N ALA A 258 0.39 11.92 9.67
CA ALA A 258 -0.02 10.53 9.53
C ALA A 258 -1.11 10.37 8.45
N LEU A 259 -2.12 11.23 8.44
CA LEU A 259 -3.18 11.23 7.41
C LEU A 259 -2.62 11.54 6.02
N LEU A 260 -1.70 12.49 5.89
CA LEU A 260 -1.02 12.76 4.62
C LEU A 260 -0.30 11.52 4.09
N ILE A 261 0.44 10.82 4.94
CA ILE A 261 1.13 9.59 4.53
C ILE A 261 0.13 8.49 4.12
N MET A 262 -0.93 8.32 4.89
CA MET A 262 -2.01 7.37 4.56
C MET A 262 -2.62 7.66 3.18
N LEU A 263 -2.88 8.91 2.87
CA LEU A 263 -3.59 9.33 1.67
C LEU A 263 -2.67 9.57 0.47
N GLY A 264 -1.47 10.11 0.67
CA GLY A 264 -0.59 10.64 -0.37
C GLY A 264 0.76 9.92 -0.55
N SER A 265 1.10 8.90 0.27
CA SER A 265 2.33 8.12 0.05
C SER A 265 2.22 7.24 -1.20
N PRO A 266 3.34 6.79 -1.79
CA PRO A 266 3.31 6.01 -3.03
C PRO A 266 2.58 4.69 -2.87
N THR A 267 2.15 4.13 -4.00
CA THR A 267 1.55 2.80 -4.06
C THR A 267 2.55 1.74 -3.59
N THR A 268 2.11 0.84 -2.71
CA THR A 268 2.98 -0.19 -2.13
C THR A 268 3.33 -1.30 -3.12
N PRO A 269 4.56 -1.84 -3.11
CA PRO A 269 4.96 -2.98 -3.95
C PRO A 269 4.09 -4.23 -3.77
N SER A 270 3.51 -4.44 -2.59
CA SER A 270 2.58 -5.55 -2.34
C SER A 270 1.31 -5.51 -3.23
N ALA A 271 0.94 -4.33 -3.75
CA ALA A 271 -0.17 -4.20 -4.71
C ALA A 271 0.11 -4.99 -5.99
N TYR A 272 1.33 -4.95 -6.52
CA TYR A 272 1.75 -5.72 -7.69
C TYR A 272 1.67 -7.23 -7.42
N VAL A 273 2.23 -7.67 -6.30
CA VAL A 273 2.22 -9.09 -5.91
C VAL A 273 0.80 -9.64 -5.81
N MET A 274 -0.12 -8.87 -5.21
CA MET A 274 -1.53 -9.24 -5.13
C MET A 274 -2.18 -9.31 -6.51
N SER A 275 -2.00 -8.29 -7.35
CA SER A 275 -2.53 -8.27 -8.72
C SER A 275 -2.09 -9.51 -9.50
N ARG A 276 -0.79 -9.82 -9.49
CA ARG A 276 -0.22 -10.97 -10.20
C ARG A 276 -0.75 -12.32 -9.72
N ASN A 277 -0.85 -12.50 -8.39
CA ASN A 277 -1.32 -13.78 -7.82
C ASN A 277 -2.85 -13.94 -7.89
N MET A 278 -3.58 -12.88 -8.22
CA MET A 278 -5.05 -12.88 -8.32
C MET A 278 -5.55 -12.75 -9.76
N GLY A 279 -4.71 -13.12 -10.76
CA GLY A 279 -5.11 -13.24 -12.16
C GLY A 279 -5.07 -11.95 -12.98
N HIS A 280 -4.46 -10.89 -12.45
CA HIS A 280 -4.25 -9.64 -13.19
C HIS A 280 -2.86 -9.58 -13.83
N GLU A 281 -2.71 -8.74 -14.86
CA GLU A 281 -1.45 -8.59 -15.60
C GLU A 281 -0.35 -7.91 -14.78
N GLY A 282 -0.71 -7.02 -13.85
CA GLY A 282 0.20 -6.28 -12.99
C GLY A 282 0.94 -5.12 -13.67
N VAL A 283 0.75 -4.89 -14.97
CA VAL A 283 1.47 -3.86 -15.73
C VAL A 283 1.09 -2.45 -15.29
N LEU A 284 -0.21 -2.18 -15.11
CA LEU A 284 -0.66 -0.89 -14.60
C LEU A 284 -0.15 -0.66 -13.19
N THR A 285 -0.26 -1.68 -12.32
CA THR A 285 0.16 -1.60 -10.92
C THR A 285 1.66 -1.35 -10.79
N SER A 286 2.52 -2.08 -11.54
CA SER A 286 3.98 -1.88 -11.54
C SER A 286 4.37 -0.49 -12.03
N SER A 287 3.77 -0.02 -13.11
CA SER A 287 3.99 1.32 -13.66
C SER A 287 3.55 2.42 -12.67
N CYS A 288 2.42 2.22 -12.00
CA CYS A 288 1.93 3.16 -10.98
C CYS A 288 2.85 3.19 -9.75
N ILE A 289 3.37 2.05 -9.29
CA ILE A 289 4.35 1.99 -8.20
C ILE A 289 5.60 2.82 -8.56
N ALA A 290 6.17 2.60 -9.74
CA ALA A 290 7.34 3.35 -10.20
C ALA A 290 7.07 4.86 -10.25
N LEU A 291 5.97 5.26 -10.87
CA LEU A 291 5.61 6.65 -11.05
C LEU A 291 5.28 7.35 -9.71
N THR A 292 4.46 6.71 -8.86
CA THR A 292 4.11 7.29 -7.56
C THR A 292 5.30 7.38 -6.62
N THR A 293 6.24 6.43 -6.70
CA THR A 293 7.48 6.45 -5.91
C THR A 293 8.35 7.66 -6.29
N LEU A 294 8.50 7.94 -7.58
CA LEU A 294 9.23 9.13 -8.05
C LEU A 294 8.52 10.44 -7.70
N LEU A 295 7.21 10.50 -7.91
CA LEU A 295 6.43 11.70 -7.67
C LEU A 295 6.25 12.01 -6.17
N SER A 296 6.22 11.00 -5.32
CA SER A 296 5.89 11.16 -3.89
C SER A 296 6.90 12.02 -3.14
N ALA A 297 8.17 12.04 -3.54
CA ALA A 297 9.16 12.95 -2.95
C ALA A 297 8.74 14.42 -3.10
N LEU A 298 8.23 14.79 -4.28
CA LEU A 298 7.76 16.15 -4.57
C LEU A 298 6.38 16.40 -3.97
N THR A 299 5.44 15.46 -4.14
CA THR A 299 4.06 15.67 -3.69
C THR A 299 3.93 15.69 -2.18
N LEU A 300 4.62 14.81 -1.44
CA LEU A 300 4.64 14.84 0.03
C LEU A 300 5.30 16.12 0.56
N THR A 301 6.42 16.53 -0.04
CA THR A 301 7.07 17.78 0.34
C THR A 301 6.15 18.99 0.06
N GLY A 302 5.47 19.01 -1.07
CA GLY A 302 4.49 20.04 -1.42
C GLY A 302 3.32 20.09 -0.44
N TRP A 303 2.75 18.94 -0.08
CA TRP A 303 1.68 18.86 0.92
C TRP A 303 2.12 19.32 2.30
N ILE A 304 3.31 18.93 2.77
CA ILE A 304 3.87 19.40 4.04
C ILE A 304 4.05 20.93 4.01
N PHE A 305 4.53 21.47 2.89
CA PHE A 305 4.66 22.91 2.71
C PHE A 305 3.31 23.61 2.81
N VAL A 306 2.28 23.12 2.13
CA VAL A 306 0.90 23.65 2.19
C VAL A 306 0.36 23.62 3.62
N LEU A 307 0.49 22.50 4.32
CA LEU A 307 -0.01 22.34 5.69
C LEU A 307 0.73 23.27 6.67
N ARG A 308 2.05 23.44 6.51
CA ARG A 308 2.84 24.39 7.33
C ARG A 308 2.47 25.83 7.04
N SER A 309 2.33 26.20 5.76
CA SER A 309 1.96 27.56 5.37
C SER A 309 0.56 27.93 5.87
N GLY A 310 -0.32 26.96 6.02
CA GLY A 310 -1.65 27.11 6.60
C GLY A 310 -1.67 27.15 8.14
N GLY A 311 -0.51 26.96 8.81
CA GLY A 311 -0.43 26.91 10.28
C GLY A 311 -1.04 25.67 10.91
N TYR A 312 -1.08 24.54 10.17
CA TYR A 312 -1.67 23.29 10.65
C TYR A 312 -0.63 22.28 11.17
N LEU A 313 0.67 22.53 10.87
CA LEU A 313 1.83 21.77 11.35
C LEU A 313 2.80 22.67 12.11
#